data_1a6fa72a8d16eb5a9f8cebe17bc4cfce
#
_entry.id   1a6fa72a8d16eb5a9f8cebe17bc4cfce
#
_cell.length_a   1.000
_cell.length_b   1.000
_cell.length_c   1.000
_cell.angle_alpha   90.00
_cell.angle_beta   90.00
_cell.angle_gamma   90.00
#
_symmetry.space_group_name_H-M   'P 1'
#
loop_
_entity.id
_entity.type
_entity.pdbx_description
1 polymer ?
#
loop_
_entity_poly.entity_id
_entity_poly.type
_entity_poly.pdbx_seq_one_letter_code
_entity_poly.pdbx_strand_id
1 'polypeptide(L)'
;MKSRQGISSCWHNKLQGALFLSAFLTWGLGDAVTSLWMIEHRGITGEANLIAQYMITNYGASSFIAMKIWFTTIVLFFIPFLIQKRSEQPVYWMINGYYLSFFVAGVLAMILNMQAALNEALLLQPEQVIFLFLSLIFILTSVGEEVDKRTNPRIGNYFDCFLSDIAKVLTFITNRN
;
A
#
# COMPACT_ATOMS: atom_id res chain seq x y z
N MET A 1 32.34 21.36 -1.97
CA MET A 1 30.95 21.35 -2.47
C MET A 1 30.23 20.02 -2.14
N LYS A 2 30.20 19.56 -0.89
CA LYS A 2 29.67 18.24 -0.51
C LYS A 2 28.39 18.27 0.37
N SER A 3 27.83 19.43 0.72
CA SER A 3 26.80 19.51 1.78
C SER A 3 25.33 19.69 1.31
N ARG A 4 25.06 19.92 0.03
CA ARG A 4 23.67 20.10 -0.45
C ARG A 4 22.96 18.80 -0.90
N GLN A 5 23.67 17.70 -1.11
CA GLN A 5 23.08 16.44 -1.59
C GLN A 5 22.38 15.63 -0.49
N GLY A 6 22.73 15.82 0.79
CA GLY A 6 22.19 15.01 1.89
C GLY A 6 20.76 15.35 2.33
N ILE A 7 20.35 16.62 2.19
CA ILE A 7 19.04 17.08 2.73
C ILE A 7 17.89 16.72 1.78
N SER A 8 18.09 16.80 0.47
CA SER A 8 17.06 16.44 -0.51
C SER A 8 16.75 14.93 -0.51
N SER A 9 17.75 14.08 -0.36
CA SER A 9 17.62 12.63 -0.28
C SER A 9 16.71 12.18 0.89
N CYS A 10 16.88 12.79 2.05
CA CYS A 10 16.11 12.43 3.25
C CYS A 10 14.62 12.80 3.15
N TRP A 11 14.26 13.89 2.47
CA TRP A 11 12.86 14.31 2.28
C TRP A 11 12.08 13.37 1.36
N HIS A 12 12.70 12.97 0.27
CA HIS A 12 12.10 12.05 -0.69
C HIS A 12 11.85 10.67 -0.04
N ASN A 13 12.77 10.17 0.75
CA ASN A 13 12.58 8.93 1.50
C ASN A 13 11.41 9.00 2.49
N LYS A 14 11.18 10.16 3.14
CA LYS A 14 10.05 10.37 4.04
C LYS A 14 8.71 10.36 3.31
N LEU A 15 8.61 10.99 2.14
CA LEU A 15 7.40 10.98 1.33
C LEU A 15 7.03 9.54 0.90
N GLN A 16 7.98 8.80 0.37
CA GLN A 16 7.76 7.42 -0.04
C GLN A 16 7.33 6.52 1.14
N GLY A 17 7.97 6.69 2.29
CA GLY A 17 7.60 5.98 3.52
C GLY A 17 6.21 6.35 4.02
N ALA A 18 5.83 7.64 3.96
CA ALA A 18 4.50 8.10 4.33
C ALA A 18 3.42 7.53 3.40
N LEU A 19 3.65 7.53 2.08
CA LEU A 19 2.73 6.95 1.10
C LEU A 19 2.59 5.43 1.26
N PHE A 20 3.70 4.72 1.47
CA PHE A 20 3.69 3.29 1.80
C PHE A 20 2.83 3.00 3.04
N LEU A 21 3.10 3.73 4.14
CA LEU A 21 2.37 3.54 5.39
C LEU A 21 0.88 3.86 5.23
N SER A 22 0.55 4.95 4.54
CA SER A 22 -0.85 5.32 4.27
C SER A 22 -1.56 4.26 3.43
N ALA A 23 -0.93 3.75 2.37
CA ALA A 23 -1.47 2.65 1.57
C ALA A 23 -1.65 1.37 2.39
N PHE A 24 -0.66 1.02 3.24
CA PHE A 24 -0.75 -0.15 4.10
C PHE A 24 -1.88 -0.04 5.12
N LEU A 25 -2.03 1.13 5.75
CA LEU A 25 -3.08 1.37 6.74
C LEU A 25 -4.47 1.39 6.12
N THR A 26 -4.65 1.98 4.94
CA THR A 26 -5.99 2.07 4.32
C THR A 26 -6.37 0.78 3.59
N TRP A 27 -5.54 0.32 2.65
CA TRP A 27 -5.85 -0.84 1.82
C TRP A 27 -5.64 -2.18 2.54
N GLY A 28 -4.68 -2.25 3.45
CA GLY A 28 -4.40 -3.46 4.25
C GLY A 28 -5.33 -3.58 5.46
N LEU A 29 -5.12 -2.71 6.44
CA LEU A 29 -5.82 -2.79 7.73
C LEU A 29 -7.22 -2.18 7.67
N GLY A 30 -7.35 -0.98 7.14
CA GLY A 30 -8.60 -0.23 7.12
C GLY A 30 -9.69 -0.95 6.34
N ASP A 31 -9.38 -1.40 5.14
CA ASP A 31 -10.30 -2.19 4.32
C ASP A 31 -10.65 -3.52 5.00
N ALA A 32 -9.71 -4.22 5.62
CA ALA A 32 -10.00 -5.46 6.35
C ALA A 32 -10.96 -5.24 7.53
N VAL A 33 -10.72 -4.20 8.34
CA VAL A 33 -11.55 -3.88 9.50
C VAL A 33 -12.95 -3.44 9.08
N THR A 34 -13.06 -2.58 8.07
CA THR A 34 -14.36 -2.11 7.56
C THR A 34 -15.15 -3.22 6.86
N SER A 35 -14.48 -4.15 6.16
CA SER A 35 -15.12 -5.35 5.60
C SER A 35 -15.73 -6.22 6.71
N LEU A 36 -15.00 -6.47 7.79
CA LEU A 36 -15.53 -7.24 8.93
C LEU A 36 -16.71 -6.53 9.58
N TRP A 37 -16.62 -5.22 9.77
CA TRP A 37 -17.71 -4.43 10.31
C TRP A 37 -18.96 -4.47 9.41
N MET A 38 -18.78 -4.39 8.09
CA MET A 38 -19.86 -4.57 7.11
C MET A 38 -20.50 -5.96 7.23
N ILE A 39 -19.70 -7.03 7.34
CA ILE A 39 -20.18 -8.40 7.45
C ILE A 39 -20.94 -8.61 8.75
N GLU A 40 -20.52 -7.99 9.85
CA GLU A 40 -21.24 -8.05 11.13
C GLU A 40 -22.65 -7.46 11.01
N HIS A 41 -22.84 -6.42 10.19
CA HIS A 41 -24.14 -5.74 10.04
C HIS A 41 -25.02 -6.33 8.92
N ARG A 42 -24.41 -6.82 7.83
CA ARG A 42 -25.16 -7.34 6.66
C ARG A 42 -25.07 -8.86 6.46
N GLY A 43 -24.26 -9.53 7.26
CA GLY A 43 -23.94 -10.94 7.07
C GLY A 43 -22.88 -11.17 5.98
N ILE A 44 -22.38 -12.40 5.93
CA ILE A 44 -21.29 -12.80 5.03
C ILE A 44 -21.62 -12.64 3.54
N THR A 45 -22.90 -12.73 3.18
CA THR A 45 -23.37 -12.55 1.80
C THR A 45 -23.28 -11.10 1.31
N GLY A 46 -23.05 -10.14 2.20
CA GLY A 46 -22.78 -8.75 1.86
C GLY A 46 -21.36 -8.51 1.31
N GLU A 47 -20.42 -9.43 1.55
CA GLU A 47 -19.06 -9.35 1.04
C GLU A 47 -19.02 -9.78 -0.44
N ALA A 48 -18.51 -8.90 -1.31
CA ALA A 48 -18.42 -9.18 -2.75
C ALA A 48 -17.25 -10.10 -3.10
N ASN A 49 -16.22 -10.14 -2.26
CA ASN A 49 -15.02 -10.94 -2.51
C ASN A 49 -15.20 -12.39 -2.04
N LEU A 50 -15.34 -13.32 -2.97
CA LEU A 50 -15.53 -14.75 -2.68
C LEU A 50 -14.38 -15.36 -1.85
N ILE A 51 -13.14 -14.88 -2.02
CA ILE A 51 -11.99 -15.36 -1.24
C ILE A 51 -12.14 -14.90 0.22
N ALA A 52 -12.56 -13.65 0.43
CA ALA A 52 -12.85 -13.12 1.77
C ALA A 52 -13.98 -13.90 2.44
N GLN A 53 -15.10 -14.14 1.74
CA GLN A 53 -16.20 -14.97 2.23
C GLN A 53 -15.72 -16.36 2.66
N TYR A 54 -14.96 -17.04 1.78
CA TYR A 54 -14.43 -18.37 2.05
C TYR A 54 -13.52 -18.38 3.29
N MET A 55 -12.61 -17.42 3.39
CA MET A 55 -11.67 -17.33 4.52
C MET A 55 -12.40 -17.08 5.84
N ILE A 56 -13.35 -16.16 5.86
CA ILE A 56 -14.10 -15.83 7.07
C ILE A 56 -14.97 -17.00 7.50
N THR A 57 -15.67 -17.64 6.55
CA THR A 57 -16.59 -18.76 6.85
C THR A 57 -15.84 -19.99 7.38
N ASN A 58 -14.68 -20.32 6.81
CA ASN A 58 -13.98 -21.56 7.16
C ASN A 58 -12.91 -21.38 8.24
N TYR A 59 -12.30 -20.20 8.34
CA TYR A 59 -11.13 -19.96 9.20
C TYR A 59 -11.33 -18.80 10.18
N GLY A 60 -12.43 -18.06 10.07
CA GLY A 60 -12.77 -16.95 10.96
C GLY A 60 -12.10 -15.62 10.61
N ALA A 61 -12.55 -14.56 11.29
CA ALA A 61 -12.13 -13.19 11.05
C ALA A 61 -10.61 -12.96 11.23
N SER A 62 -10.00 -13.60 12.23
CA SER A 62 -8.56 -13.44 12.49
C SER A 62 -7.71 -13.94 11.32
N SER A 63 -8.10 -15.06 10.71
CA SER A 63 -7.40 -15.62 9.54
C SER A 63 -7.56 -14.73 8.31
N PHE A 64 -8.73 -14.12 8.12
CA PHE A 64 -8.95 -13.13 7.07
C PHE A 64 -8.04 -11.91 7.23
N ILE A 65 -7.96 -11.33 8.45
CA ILE A 65 -7.05 -10.20 8.72
C ILE A 65 -5.60 -10.60 8.45
N ALA A 66 -5.16 -11.75 8.95
CA ALA A 66 -3.79 -12.23 8.74
C ALA A 66 -3.47 -12.41 7.25
N MET A 67 -4.38 -13.01 6.47
CA MET A 67 -4.25 -13.15 5.03
C MET A 67 -4.16 -11.77 4.34
N LYS A 68 -5.02 -10.83 4.73
CA LYS A 68 -5.05 -9.48 4.15
C LYS A 68 -3.74 -8.74 4.42
N ILE A 69 -3.22 -8.79 5.66
CA ILE A 69 -1.93 -8.17 6.02
C ILE A 69 -0.79 -8.82 5.24
N TRP A 70 -0.76 -10.14 5.16
CA TRP A 70 0.26 -10.88 4.40
C TRP A 70 0.26 -10.50 2.93
N PHE A 71 -0.91 -10.52 2.30
CA PHE A 71 -1.07 -10.14 0.90
C PHE A 71 -0.67 -8.68 0.65
N THR A 72 -1.11 -7.76 1.52
CA THR A 72 -0.75 -6.34 1.48
C THR A 72 0.77 -6.16 1.59
N THR A 73 1.42 -6.90 2.48
CA THR A 73 2.87 -6.85 2.64
C THR A 73 3.58 -7.31 1.36
N ILE A 74 3.12 -8.41 0.75
CA ILE A 74 3.68 -8.86 -0.53
C ILE A 74 3.53 -7.79 -1.60
N VAL A 75 2.33 -7.27 -1.77
CA VAL A 75 2.02 -6.32 -2.84
C VAL A 75 2.74 -4.98 -2.63
N LEU A 76 2.67 -4.39 -1.43
CA LEU A 76 3.22 -3.07 -1.20
C LEU A 76 4.72 -3.05 -0.88
N PHE A 77 5.30 -4.17 -0.43
CA PHE A 77 6.72 -4.22 -0.10
C PHE A 77 7.53 -4.97 -1.15
N PHE A 78 7.20 -6.23 -1.43
CA PHE A 78 8.03 -7.06 -2.30
C PHE A 78 7.97 -6.64 -3.77
N ILE A 79 6.80 -6.25 -4.30
CA ILE A 79 6.69 -5.84 -5.71
C ILE A 79 7.53 -4.59 -5.99
N PRO A 80 7.36 -3.46 -5.26
CA PRO A 80 8.22 -2.29 -5.46
C PRO A 80 9.69 -2.55 -5.19
N PHE A 81 10.03 -3.39 -4.20
CA PHE A 81 11.41 -3.80 -3.95
C PHE A 81 12.03 -4.52 -5.16
N LEU A 82 11.31 -5.47 -5.77
CA LEU A 82 11.79 -6.18 -6.95
C LEU A 82 11.93 -5.25 -8.16
N ILE A 83 10.99 -4.33 -8.35
CA ILE A 83 11.04 -3.33 -9.42
C ILE A 83 12.29 -2.46 -9.23
N GLN A 84 12.49 -1.92 -8.03
CA GLN A 84 13.65 -1.07 -7.73
C GLN A 84 14.98 -1.80 -7.90
N LYS A 85 15.05 -3.08 -7.49
CA LYS A 85 16.27 -3.89 -7.61
C LYS A 85 16.62 -4.24 -9.07
N ARG A 86 15.62 -4.39 -9.93
CA ARG A 86 15.80 -4.79 -11.33
C ARG A 86 15.93 -3.62 -12.29
N SER A 87 15.48 -2.44 -11.91
CA SER A 87 15.51 -1.26 -12.77
C SER A 87 16.91 -0.63 -12.76
N GLU A 88 17.44 -0.38 -13.95
CA GLU A 88 18.66 0.42 -14.15
C GLU A 88 18.37 1.93 -14.11
N GLN A 89 17.09 2.31 -14.26
CA GLN A 89 16.63 3.69 -14.23
C GLN A 89 16.00 4.03 -12.88
N PRO A 90 15.96 5.33 -12.51
CA PRO A 90 15.22 5.77 -11.35
C PRO A 90 13.74 5.41 -11.47
N VAL A 91 13.16 4.87 -10.41
CA VAL A 91 11.75 4.45 -10.33
C VAL A 91 11.03 5.07 -9.13
N TYR A 92 11.55 6.18 -8.63
CA TYR A 92 11.07 6.82 -7.41
C TYR A 92 9.63 7.32 -7.54
N TRP A 93 9.33 8.14 -8.55
CA TRP A 93 7.99 8.68 -8.77
C TRP A 93 7.01 7.62 -9.26
N MET A 94 7.48 6.64 -10.02
CA MET A 94 6.69 5.48 -10.41
C MET A 94 6.19 4.70 -9.18
N ILE A 95 7.07 4.43 -8.21
CA ILE A 95 6.71 3.74 -6.96
C ILE A 95 5.78 4.61 -6.09
N ASN A 96 5.99 5.92 -6.04
CA ASN A 96 5.08 6.83 -5.33
C ASN A 96 3.69 6.84 -5.96
N GLY A 97 3.59 6.84 -7.29
CA GLY A 97 2.32 6.70 -8.02
C GLY A 97 1.62 5.38 -7.70
N TYR A 98 2.39 4.30 -7.63
CA TYR A 98 1.90 3.00 -7.20
C TYR A 98 1.29 3.05 -5.79
N TYR A 99 2.01 3.54 -4.78
CA TYR A 99 1.49 3.66 -3.41
C TYR A 99 0.28 4.58 -3.32
N LEU A 100 0.28 5.70 -4.05
CA LEU A 100 -0.86 6.62 -4.08
C LEU A 100 -2.12 5.94 -4.63
N SER A 101 -1.98 5.07 -5.65
CA SER A 101 -3.11 4.30 -6.19
C SER A 101 -3.72 3.37 -5.15
N PHE A 102 -2.90 2.66 -4.39
CA PHE A 102 -3.36 1.78 -3.30
C PHE A 102 -3.97 2.56 -2.14
N PHE A 103 -3.41 3.72 -1.79
CA PHE A 103 -3.99 4.59 -0.78
C PHE A 103 -5.41 5.04 -1.16
N VAL A 104 -5.59 5.56 -2.38
CA VAL A 104 -6.89 6.01 -2.87
C VAL A 104 -7.88 4.85 -2.95
N ALA A 105 -7.47 3.70 -3.48
CA ALA A 105 -8.31 2.50 -3.55
C ALA A 105 -8.72 2.01 -2.16
N GLY A 106 -7.80 2.02 -1.19
CA GLY A 106 -8.08 1.65 0.19
C GLY A 106 -9.09 2.57 0.86
N VAL A 107 -8.94 3.88 0.69
CA VAL A 107 -9.93 4.86 1.20
C VAL A 107 -11.31 4.64 0.60
N LEU A 108 -11.39 4.44 -0.72
CA LEU A 108 -12.65 4.15 -1.39
C LEU A 108 -13.30 2.86 -0.90
N ALA A 109 -12.51 1.79 -0.77
CA ALA A 109 -13.01 0.51 -0.25
C ALA A 109 -13.57 0.67 1.18
N MET A 110 -12.87 1.39 2.06
CA MET A 110 -13.36 1.69 3.41
C MET A 110 -14.70 2.44 3.39
N ILE A 111 -14.83 3.48 2.55
CA ILE A 111 -16.08 4.26 2.41
C ILE A 111 -17.21 3.35 1.96
N LEU A 112 -17.00 2.52 0.94
CA LEU A 112 -18.02 1.62 0.42
C LEU A 112 -18.44 0.56 1.43
N ASN A 113 -17.50 -0.02 2.17
CA ASN A 113 -17.80 -0.95 3.25
C ASN A 113 -18.64 -0.27 4.35
N MET A 114 -18.32 0.97 4.69
CA MET A 114 -19.12 1.74 5.67
C MET A 114 -20.53 2.05 5.16
N GLN A 115 -20.66 2.50 3.92
CA GLN A 115 -22.00 2.73 3.30
C GLN A 115 -22.80 1.43 3.27
N ALA A 116 -22.17 0.32 2.88
CA ALA A 116 -22.81 -0.97 2.88
C ALA A 116 -23.26 -1.37 4.29
N ALA A 117 -22.43 -1.22 5.32
CA ALA A 117 -22.80 -1.55 6.70
C ALA A 117 -23.98 -0.72 7.21
N LEU A 118 -24.09 0.55 6.81
CA LEU A 118 -25.17 1.45 7.17
C LEU A 118 -26.44 1.30 6.31
N ASN A 119 -26.43 0.38 5.34
CA ASN A 119 -27.50 0.21 4.34
C ASN A 119 -27.75 1.47 3.48
N GLU A 120 -26.73 2.28 3.28
CA GLU A 120 -26.78 3.42 2.40
C GLU A 120 -26.57 3.02 0.93
N ALA A 121 -26.96 3.90 0.00
CA ALA A 121 -26.66 3.70 -1.40
C ALA A 121 -25.15 3.79 -1.64
N LEU A 122 -24.60 2.78 -2.33
CA LEU A 122 -23.18 2.75 -2.63
C LEU A 122 -22.81 3.86 -3.60
N LEU A 123 -21.72 4.59 -3.30
CA LEU A 123 -21.17 5.62 -4.17
C LEU A 123 -20.73 5.03 -5.52
N LEU A 124 -20.15 3.84 -5.50
CA LEU A 124 -19.68 3.09 -6.67
C LEU A 124 -20.02 1.62 -6.51
N GLN A 125 -20.26 0.94 -7.62
CA GLN A 125 -20.37 -0.52 -7.64
C GLN A 125 -18.97 -1.16 -7.51
N PRO A 126 -18.84 -2.38 -6.96
CA PRO A 126 -17.56 -3.06 -6.80
C PRO A 126 -16.72 -3.14 -8.09
N GLU A 127 -17.38 -3.40 -9.23
CA GLU A 127 -16.71 -3.48 -10.54
C GLU A 127 -16.12 -2.13 -10.97
N GLN A 128 -16.83 -1.04 -10.67
CA GLN A 128 -16.34 0.33 -10.95
C GLN A 128 -15.13 0.67 -10.11
N VAL A 129 -15.08 0.21 -8.87
CA VAL A 129 -13.90 0.40 -7.99
C VAL A 129 -12.68 -0.32 -8.54
N ILE A 130 -12.85 -1.58 -8.98
CA ILE A 130 -11.76 -2.35 -9.59
C ILE A 130 -11.25 -1.63 -10.85
N PHE A 131 -12.15 -1.20 -11.73
CA PHE A 131 -11.77 -0.48 -12.95
C PHE A 131 -11.04 0.83 -12.64
N LEU A 132 -11.56 1.61 -11.69
CA LEU A 132 -10.94 2.86 -11.24
C LEU A 132 -9.53 2.59 -10.67
N PHE A 133 -9.39 1.58 -9.84
CA PHE A 133 -8.11 1.21 -9.24
C PHE A 133 -7.07 0.80 -10.29
N LEU A 134 -7.44 -0.05 -11.25
CA LEU A 134 -6.55 -0.44 -12.33
C LEU A 134 -6.16 0.76 -13.21
N SER A 135 -7.11 1.65 -13.47
CA SER A 135 -6.85 2.89 -14.21
C SER A 135 -5.90 3.82 -13.44
N LEU A 136 -6.09 3.97 -12.13
CA LEU A 136 -5.21 4.78 -11.28
C LEU A 136 -3.78 4.20 -11.24
N ILE A 137 -3.62 2.90 -11.05
CA ILE A 137 -2.29 2.27 -11.11
C ILE A 137 -1.62 2.60 -12.44
N PHE A 138 -2.30 2.34 -13.55
CA PHE A 138 -1.72 2.57 -14.88
C PHE A 138 -1.34 4.04 -15.09
N ILE A 139 -2.23 4.97 -14.81
CA ILE A 139 -2.01 6.41 -15.04
C ILE A 139 -0.90 6.93 -14.12
N LEU A 140 -1.00 6.68 -12.80
CA LEU A 140 -0.07 7.27 -11.84
C LEU A 140 1.34 6.66 -11.94
N THR A 141 1.46 5.37 -12.26
CA THR A 141 2.77 4.76 -12.51
C THR A 141 3.38 5.25 -13.81
N SER A 142 2.58 5.41 -14.89
CA SER A 142 3.07 5.94 -16.17
C SER A 142 3.51 7.40 -16.06
N VAL A 143 2.74 8.23 -15.35
CA VAL A 143 3.13 9.62 -15.06
C VAL A 143 4.40 9.65 -14.20
N GLY A 144 4.48 8.81 -13.18
CA GLY A 144 5.66 8.69 -12.32
C GLY A 144 6.91 8.29 -13.10
N GLU A 145 6.80 7.30 -14.00
CA GLU A 145 7.90 6.86 -14.88
C GLU A 145 8.37 8.00 -15.80
N GLU A 146 7.45 8.77 -16.37
CA GLU A 146 7.81 9.92 -17.21
C GLU A 146 8.51 11.02 -16.40
N VAL A 147 8.07 11.28 -15.16
CA VAL A 147 8.74 12.20 -14.25
C VAL A 147 10.13 11.70 -13.88
N ASP A 148 10.29 10.40 -13.60
CA ASP A 148 11.59 9.79 -13.29
C ASP A 148 12.57 9.95 -14.45
N LYS A 149 12.14 9.74 -15.69
CA LYS A 149 12.97 9.94 -16.89
C LYS A 149 13.44 11.39 -17.05
N ARG A 150 12.58 12.37 -16.74
CA ARG A 150 12.90 13.80 -16.89
C ARG A 150 13.75 14.33 -15.75
N THR A 151 13.48 13.91 -14.51
CA THR A 151 14.13 14.45 -13.32
C THR A 151 15.40 13.69 -12.94
N ASN A 152 15.52 12.44 -13.39
CA ASN A 152 16.61 11.52 -13.05
C ASN A 152 17.00 11.61 -11.56
N PRO A 153 16.05 11.37 -10.65
CA PRO A 153 16.25 11.58 -9.23
C PRO A 153 17.32 10.60 -8.72
N ARG A 154 18.52 11.09 -8.40
CA ARG A 154 19.56 10.32 -7.70
C ARG A 154 19.19 10.19 -6.22
N ILE A 155 18.13 9.44 -5.95
CA ILE A 155 17.64 9.22 -4.60
C ILE A 155 18.20 7.90 -4.13
N GLY A 156 18.84 7.89 -2.97
CA GLY A 156 19.25 6.65 -2.31
C GLY A 156 18.01 5.77 -2.10
N ASN A 157 18.15 4.48 -2.40
CA ASN A 157 17.05 3.55 -2.35
C ASN A 157 16.41 3.57 -0.95
N TYR A 158 15.10 3.81 -0.88
CA TYR A 158 14.34 3.78 0.39
C TYR A 158 14.59 2.47 1.15
N PHE A 159 14.63 1.35 0.42
CA PHE A 159 14.89 0.03 1.00
C PHE A 159 16.28 -0.10 1.59
N ASP A 160 17.31 0.51 1.00
CA ASP A 160 18.67 0.51 1.56
C ASP A 160 18.73 1.34 2.85
N CYS A 161 18.03 2.49 2.90
CA CYS A 161 17.89 3.26 4.13
C CYS A 161 17.11 2.48 5.20
N PHE A 162 15.99 1.87 4.85
CA PHE A 162 15.15 1.08 5.75
C PHE A 162 15.92 -0.14 6.30
N LEU A 163 16.60 -0.89 5.44
CA LEU A 163 17.43 -2.03 5.86
C LEU A 163 18.62 -1.60 6.73
N SER A 164 19.23 -0.45 6.41
CA SER A 164 20.31 0.14 7.21
C SER A 164 19.80 0.53 8.61
N ASP A 165 18.61 1.09 8.71
CA ASP A 165 18.03 1.49 10.01
C ASP A 165 17.59 0.27 10.84
N ILE A 166 17.05 -0.77 10.21
CA ILE A 166 16.81 -2.06 10.87
C ILE A 166 18.12 -2.66 11.38
N ALA A 167 19.17 -2.68 10.55
CA ALA A 167 20.48 -3.20 10.94
C ALA A 167 21.07 -2.44 12.15
N LYS A 168 20.92 -1.11 12.20
CA LYS A 168 21.33 -0.29 13.36
C LYS A 168 20.56 -0.64 14.61
N VAL A 169 19.23 -0.83 14.51
CA VAL A 169 18.40 -1.24 15.65
C VAL A 169 18.81 -2.62 16.16
N LEU A 170 19.02 -3.58 15.26
CA LEU A 170 19.46 -4.94 15.63
C LEU A 170 20.85 -4.92 16.29
N THR A 171 21.80 -4.17 15.75
CA THR A 171 23.14 -4.03 16.37
C THR A 171 23.07 -3.35 17.73
N PHE A 172 22.19 -2.38 17.92
CA PHE A 172 21.96 -1.74 19.22
C PHE A 172 21.41 -2.72 20.25
N ILE A 173 20.48 -3.59 19.85
CA ILE A 173 19.90 -4.62 20.74
C ILE A 173 20.96 -5.68 21.09
N THR A 174 21.76 -6.12 20.12
CA THR A 174 22.77 -7.17 20.31
C THR A 174 23.94 -6.70 21.19
N ASN A 175 24.31 -5.41 21.13
CA ASN A 175 25.40 -4.85 21.96
C ASN A 175 24.97 -4.49 23.40
N ARG A 176 23.68 -4.69 23.76
CA ARG A 176 23.17 -4.48 25.12
C ARG A 176 23.09 -5.75 25.97
N ASN A 177 23.31 -6.91 25.36
CA ASN A 177 23.43 -8.20 26.03
C ASN A 177 24.91 -8.59 26.16
#